data_2988c5e26c3b7eca5063d249a4403b4c
#
_entry.id   2988c5e26c3b7eca5063d249a4403b4c
#
_cell.length_a   1.000
_cell.length_b   1.000
_cell.length_c   1.000
_cell.angle_alpha   90.00
_cell.angle_beta   90.00
_cell.angle_gamma   90.00
#
_symmetry.space_group_name_H-M   'P 1'
#
loop_
_entity.id
_entity.type
_entity.pdbx_description
1 polymer ?
#
loop_
_entity_poly.entity_id
_entity_poly.type
_entity_poly.pdbx_seq_one_letter_code
_entity_poly.pdbx_strand_id
1 'polypeptide(L)'
;FGRDLFSVKAQILEKFTLPTPWTEEALKAEIPLPEYPRPQMVRSEWLNLNGIWDYMGGKDLLDPVTATTPPAFPAKVEKIRVPYPPESELSGIARGGDTCLWYKRSFSVPQAWKGRHVLLNFGAVDRISSVFVNGKKVGTHTGGYDAFSLYY
;
A
#
# COMPACT_ATOMS: atom_id res chain seq x y z
N PHE A 1 -11.61 4.44 18.35
CA PHE A 1 -10.83 4.18 17.11
C PHE A 1 -10.57 2.68 16.81
N GLY A 2 -11.13 1.73 17.60
CA GLY A 2 -10.88 0.28 17.45
C GLY A 2 -11.97 -0.53 16.73
N ARG A 3 -13.06 0.09 16.26
CA ARG A 3 -14.20 -0.66 15.71
C ARG A 3 -14.04 -1.04 14.23
N ASP A 4 -13.33 -0.25 13.42
CA ASP A 4 -13.25 -0.47 11.98
C ASP A 4 -12.31 -1.61 11.57
N LEU A 5 -11.24 -1.85 12.33
CA LEU A 5 -10.32 -2.96 12.10
C LEU A 5 -10.98 -4.34 12.30
N PHE A 6 -11.87 -4.45 13.28
CA PHE A 6 -12.60 -5.70 13.54
C PHE A 6 -13.64 -6.00 12.47
N SER A 7 -14.33 -5.00 11.93
CA SER A 7 -15.33 -5.20 10.88
C SER A 7 -14.72 -5.63 9.54
N VAL A 8 -13.56 -5.05 9.19
CA VAL A 8 -12.82 -5.46 7.98
C VAL A 8 -12.30 -6.89 8.10
N LYS A 9 -11.75 -7.28 9.24
CA LYS A 9 -11.28 -8.66 9.49
C LYS A 9 -12.42 -9.68 9.41
N ALA A 10 -13.57 -9.39 9.99
CA ALA A 10 -14.73 -10.28 9.95
C ALA A 10 -15.26 -10.46 8.53
N GLN A 11 -15.39 -9.38 7.77
CA GLN A 11 -15.86 -9.43 6.38
C GLN A 11 -14.92 -10.23 5.46
N ILE A 12 -13.61 -10.16 5.68
CA ILE A 12 -12.62 -10.92 4.92
C ILE A 12 -12.77 -12.42 5.22
N LEU A 13 -12.91 -12.81 6.50
CA LEU A 13 -13.06 -14.21 6.90
C LEU A 13 -14.28 -14.89 6.30
N GLU A 14 -15.40 -14.19 6.20
CA GLU A 14 -16.65 -14.74 5.62
C GLU A 14 -16.56 -14.95 4.10
N LYS A 15 -15.67 -14.28 3.40
CA LYS A 15 -15.52 -14.34 1.93
C LYS A 15 -14.36 -15.24 1.47
N PHE A 16 -13.60 -15.82 2.38
CA PHE A 16 -12.39 -16.54 2.01
C PHE A 16 -12.71 -17.91 1.42
N THR A 17 -12.47 -18.08 0.12
CA THR A 17 -12.83 -19.31 -0.63
C THR A 17 -11.71 -20.36 -0.64
N LEU A 18 -10.45 -19.96 -0.45
CA LEU A 18 -9.28 -20.86 -0.47
C LEU A 18 -8.37 -20.60 0.73
N PRO A 19 -8.70 -21.09 1.93
CA PRO A 19 -7.85 -20.93 3.09
C PRO A 19 -6.56 -21.73 2.96
N THR A 20 -5.46 -21.14 3.39
CA THR A 20 -4.15 -21.79 3.52
C THR A 20 -3.74 -21.85 4.99
N PRO A 21 -2.71 -22.65 5.37
CA PRO A 21 -2.22 -22.68 6.74
C PRO A 21 -1.81 -21.30 7.29
N TRP A 22 -1.43 -20.35 6.42
CA TRP A 22 -1.00 -18.99 6.78
C TRP A 22 -2.14 -17.96 6.74
N THR A 23 -3.33 -18.33 6.30
CA THR A 23 -4.45 -17.39 6.14
C THR A 23 -4.80 -16.71 7.45
N GLU A 24 -4.90 -17.45 8.57
CA GLU A 24 -5.24 -16.87 9.87
C GLU A 24 -4.16 -15.91 10.36
N GLU A 25 -2.89 -16.25 10.20
CA GLU A 25 -1.77 -15.40 10.58
C GLU A 25 -1.78 -14.11 9.75
N ALA A 26 -1.92 -14.23 8.43
CA ALA A 26 -2.00 -13.10 7.52
C ALA A 26 -3.16 -12.15 7.85
N LEU A 27 -4.32 -12.69 8.25
CA LEU A 27 -5.48 -11.89 8.64
C LEU A 27 -5.34 -11.22 10.01
N LYS A 28 -4.64 -11.86 10.95
CA LYS A 28 -4.41 -11.33 12.31
C LYS A 28 -3.31 -10.26 12.35
N ALA A 29 -2.36 -10.31 11.44
CA ALA A 29 -1.23 -9.38 11.43
C ALA A 29 -1.71 -7.94 11.18
N GLU A 30 -1.35 -7.00 12.05
CA GLU A 30 -1.62 -5.57 11.86
C GLU A 30 -0.82 -5.04 10.66
N ILE A 31 0.45 -5.43 10.59
CA ILE A 31 1.34 -5.15 9.47
C ILE A 31 1.65 -6.48 8.80
N PRO A 32 1.17 -6.74 7.57
CA PRO A 32 1.55 -7.90 6.79
C PRO A 32 3.04 -7.90 6.46
N LEU A 33 3.68 -9.05 6.48
CA LEU A 33 5.11 -9.19 6.19
C LEU A 33 5.95 -8.18 7.00
N PRO A 34 5.98 -8.31 8.33
CA PRO A 34 6.60 -7.31 9.20
C PRO A 34 8.12 -7.36 9.17
N GLU A 35 8.70 -8.46 8.68
CA GLU A 35 10.15 -8.66 8.60
C GLU A 35 10.80 -7.74 7.56
N TYR A 36 12.08 -7.44 7.77
CA TYR A 36 12.84 -6.65 6.80
C TYR A 36 12.97 -7.45 5.48
N PRO A 37 12.63 -6.86 4.31
CA PRO A 37 12.50 -7.60 3.05
C PRO A 37 13.83 -8.14 2.49
N ARG A 38 14.98 -7.71 3.03
CA ARG A 38 16.31 -8.15 2.62
C ARG A 38 17.10 -8.59 3.86
N PRO A 39 16.96 -9.81 4.34
CA PRO A 39 17.52 -10.27 5.61
C PRO A 39 19.05 -10.18 5.69
N GLN A 40 19.76 -10.22 4.55
CA GLN A 40 21.23 -10.06 4.53
C GLN A 40 21.68 -8.60 4.61
N MET A 41 20.77 -7.63 4.48
CA MET A 41 21.08 -6.19 4.43
C MET A 41 20.17 -5.41 5.38
N VAL A 42 19.86 -5.99 6.53
CA VAL A 42 18.94 -5.37 7.52
C VAL A 42 19.46 -4.00 7.94
N ARG A 43 18.56 -3.01 7.92
CA ARG A 43 18.80 -1.68 8.47
C ARG A 43 18.09 -1.54 9.79
N SER A 44 18.76 -0.96 10.77
CA SER A 44 18.16 -0.68 12.08
C SER A 44 17.12 0.44 12.03
N GLU A 45 17.29 1.38 11.09
CA GLU A 45 16.42 2.54 10.93
C GLU A 45 15.58 2.38 9.67
N TRP A 46 14.39 1.84 9.83
CA TRP A 46 13.42 1.67 8.78
C TRP A 46 11.99 1.66 9.33
N LEU A 47 11.02 1.90 8.47
CA LEU A 47 9.60 1.88 8.79
C LEU A 47 8.87 1.06 7.73
N ASN A 48 8.16 0.03 8.17
CA ASN A 48 7.31 -0.75 7.28
C ASN A 48 5.99 0.00 7.05
N LEU A 49 5.67 0.27 5.79
CA LEU A 49 4.44 0.94 5.38
C LEU A 49 3.36 -0.03 4.88
N ASN A 50 3.54 -1.34 5.00
CA ASN A 50 2.49 -2.30 4.76
C ASN A 50 1.33 -2.10 5.75
N GLY A 51 0.15 -2.59 5.40
CA GLY A 51 -1.06 -2.46 6.21
C GLY A 51 -2.17 -1.72 5.47
N ILE A 52 -3.01 -1.00 6.18
CA ILE A 52 -4.20 -0.38 5.61
C ILE A 52 -3.87 0.97 4.97
N TRP A 53 -4.31 1.12 3.72
CA TRP A 53 -4.21 2.33 2.92
C TRP A 53 -5.61 2.76 2.44
N ASP A 54 -5.80 4.03 2.17
CA ASP A 54 -6.93 4.53 1.39
C ASP A 54 -6.79 4.10 -0.06
N TYR A 55 -7.88 3.69 -0.69
CA TYR A 55 -7.89 3.15 -2.04
C TYR A 55 -9.00 3.75 -2.89
N MET A 56 -8.66 4.11 -4.10
CA MET A 56 -9.62 4.42 -5.17
C MET A 56 -9.19 3.65 -6.42
N GLY A 57 -10.08 2.82 -6.93
CA GLY A 57 -9.90 2.08 -8.17
C GLY A 57 -11.03 2.42 -9.15
N GLY A 58 -10.71 2.50 -10.44
CA GLY A 58 -11.68 2.77 -11.49
C GLY A 58 -11.07 2.92 -12.87
N LYS A 59 -11.92 3.14 -13.87
CA LYS A 59 -11.51 3.35 -15.27
C LYS A 59 -11.39 4.83 -15.61
N ASP A 60 -12.17 5.67 -14.94
CA ASP A 60 -12.31 7.10 -15.25
C ASP A 60 -11.64 8.01 -14.21
N LEU A 61 -10.69 7.47 -13.47
CA LEU A 61 -9.91 8.25 -12.52
C LEU A 61 -8.81 9.05 -13.22
N LEU A 62 -8.31 10.08 -12.54
CA LEU A 62 -7.15 10.83 -13.00
C LEU A 62 -5.99 9.87 -13.30
N ASP A 63 -5.47 9.92 -14.54
CA ASP A 63 -4.37 9.06 -14.95
C ASP A 63 -3.10 9.42 -14.16
N PRO A 64 -2.53 8.48 -13.36
CA PRO A 64 -1.33 8.73 -12.57
C PRO A 64 -0.10 9.06 -13.42
N VAL A 65 -0.06 8.67 -14.69
CA VAL A 65 1.06 8.96 -15.60
C VAL A 65 1.12 10.45 -15.91
N THR A 66 -0.02 11.04 -16.25
CA THR A 66 -0.13 12.45 -16.65
C THR A 66 -0.35 13.39 -15.46
N ALA A 67 -0.76 12.86 -14.31
CA ALA A 67 -1.02 13.65 -13.12
C ALA A 67 0.22 14.43 -12.64
N THR A 68 0.05 15.71 -12.40
CA THR A 68 1.05 16.58 -11.75
C THR A 68 0.83 16.69 -10.25
N THR A 69 -0.40 16.45 -9.80
CA THR A 69 -0.81 16.40 -8.39
C THR A 69 -1.72 15.20 -8.16
N PRO A 70 -1.74 14.61 -6.96
CA PRO A 70 -2.65 13.52 -6.66
C PRO A 70 -4.10 14.04 -6.60
N PRO A 71 -5.11 13.20 -6.89
CA PRO A 71 -6.51 13.55 -6.74
C PRO A 71 -6.89 13.73 -5.27
N ALA A 72 -7.94 14.49 -5.03
CA ALA A 72 -8.58 14.54 -3.72
C ALA A 72 -9.26 13.19 -3.42
N PHE A 73 -9.01 12.64 -2.23
CA PHE A 73 -9.70 11.46 -1.75
C PHE A 73 -11.01 11.86 -1.08
N PRO A 74 -12.14 11.19 -1.37
CA PRO A 74 -13.41 11.47 -0.72
C PRO A 74 -13.36 11.11 0.77
N ALA A 75 -14.25 11.71 1.56
CA ALA A 75 -14.32 11.43 3.01
C ALA A 75 -14.64 9.95 3.31
N LYS A 76 -15.46 9.31 2.46
CA LYS A 76 -15.72 7.88 2.50
C LYS A 76 -14.97 7.22 1.34
N VAL A 77 -13.89 6.53 1.63
CA VAL A 77 -13.00 5.87 0.68
C VAL A 77 -12.84 4.40 1.06
N GLU A 78 -12.61 3.55 0.07
CA GLU A 78 -12.32 2.15 0.32
C GLU A 78 -10.95 1.99 1.02
N LYS A 79 -10.79 0.88 1.71
CA LYS A 79 -9.54 0.56 2.39
C LYS A 79 -8.96 -0.70 1.77
N ILE A 80 -7.69 -0.63 1.40
CA ILE A 80 -6.95 -1.77 0.87
C ILE A 80 -5.84 -2.15 1.84
N ARG A 81 -5.58 -3.43 1.94
CA ARG A 81 -4.49 -3.97 2.75
C ARG A 81 -3.28 -4.28 1.87
N VAL A 82 -2.29 -3.43 1.93
CA VAL A 82 -1.00 -3.57 1.23
C VAL A 82 -0.13 -4.59 1.99
N PRO A 83 0.59 -5.49 1.31
CA PRO A 83 0.94 -5.51 -0.11
C PRO A 83 0.05 -6.36 -1.02
N TYR A 84 -1.10 -6.78 -0.55
CA TYR A 84 -1.99 -7.65 -1.33
C TYR A 84 -2.60 -6.90 -2.51
N PRO A 85 -2.61 -7.49 -3.73
CA PRO A 85 -3.21 -6.87 -4.91
C PRO A 85 -4.74 -6.77 -4.75
N PRO A 86 -5.40 -5.81 -5.44
CA PRO A 86 -6.85 -5.58 -5.30
C PRO A 86 -7.72 -6.82 -5.58
N GLU A 87 -7.26 -7.70 -6.43
CA GLU A 87 -7.95 -8.95 -6.80
C GLU A 87 -7.95 -9.97 -5.65
N SER A 88 -6.97 -9.89 -4.77
CA SER A 88 -6.85 -10.82 -3.63
C SER A 88 -7.89 -10.53 -2.56
N GLU A 89 -8.51 -11.58 -2.01
CA GLU A 89 -9.38 -11.47 -0.85
C GLU A 89 -8.67 -10.88 0.37
N LEU A 90 -7.37 -11.15 0.54
CA LEU A 90 -6.54 -10.58 1.61
C LEU A 90 -6.38 -9.07 1.52
N SER A 91 -6.57 -8.48 0.35
CA SER A 91 -6.56 -7.02 0.18
C SER A 91 -7.75 -6.32 0.85
N GLY A 92 -8.88 -7.04 0.98
CA GLY A 92 -10.16 -6.48 1.42
C GLY A 92 -10.97 -5.84 0.30
N ILE A 93 -10.42 -5.70 -0.90
CA ILE A 93 -11.13 -5.20 -2.11
C ILE A 93 -11.77 -6.36 -2.86
N ALA A 94 -11.01 -7.44 -3.11
CA ALA A 94 -11.46 -8.67 -3.74
C ALA A 94 -12.16 -8.46 -5.09
N ARG A 95 -11.66 -7.56 -5.93
CA ARG A 95 -12.16 -7.32 -7.29
C ARG A 95 -11.04 -6.92 -8.22
N GLY A 96 -11.19 -7.28 -9.50
CA GLY A 96 -10.35 -6.85 -10.60
C GLY A 96 -11.07 -5.89 -11.53
N GLY A 97 -10.36 -5.48 -12.60
CA GLY A 97 -10.90 -4.66 -13.68
C GLY A 97 -10.76 -3.16 -13.50
N ASP A 98 -10.24 -2.68 -12.39
CA ASP A 98 -9.80 -1.31 -12.23
C ASP A 98 -8.51 -1.10 -13.03
N THR A 99 -8.47 -0.10 -13.91
CA THR A 99 -7.29 0.19 -14.75
C THR A 99 -6.46 1.34 -14.23
N CYS A 100 -7.02 2.13 -13.34
CA CYS A 100 -6.37 3.25 -12.68
C CYS A 100 -6.56 3.13 -11.17
N LEU A 101 -5.46 3.11 -10.43
CA LEU A 101 -5.45 2.81 -9.00
C LEU A 101 -4.74 3.94 -8.26
N TRP A 102 -5.38 4.47 -7.21
CA TRP A 102 -4.78 5.46 -6.32
C TRP A 102 -4.74 4.93 -4.90
N TYR A 103 -3.57 4.97 -4.31
CA TYR A 103 -3.30 4.58 -2.94
C TYR A 103 -2.85 5.79 -2.13
N LYS A 104 -3.34 5.92 -0.91
CA LYS A 104 -2.91 6.99 -0.01
C LYS A 104 -2.71 6.48 1.39
N ARG A 105 -1.62 6.87 2.03
CA ARG A 105 -1.34 6.61 3.44
C ARG A 105 -0.65 7.82 4.08
N SER A 106 -1.06 8.15 5.29
CA SER A 106 -0.33 9.08 6.14
C SER A 106 0.55 8.32 7.13
N PHE A 107 1.75 8.77 7.33
CA PHE A 107 2.69 8.21 8.31
C PHE A 107 3.56 9.32 8.89
N SER A 108 4.16 9.06 10.05
CA SER A 108 5.08 9.99 10.69
C SER A 108 6.51 9.46 10.56
N VAL A 109 7.41 10.31 10.10
CA VAL A 109 8.85 10.02 10.09
C VAL A 109 9.38 10.20 11.52
N PRO A 110 10.13 9.23 12.08
CA PRO A 110 10.72 9.38 13.40
C PRO A 110 11.56 10.66 13.53
N GLN A 111 11.42 11.36 14.66
CA GLN A 111 12.14 12.60 14.92
C GLN A 111 13.67 12.40 14.85
N ALA A 112 14.16 11.21 15.18
CA ALA A 112 15.58 10.86 15.09
C ALA A 112 16.14 10.90 13.65
N TRP A 113 15.27 10.91 12.62
CA TRP A 113 15.68 10.99 11.22
C TRP A 113 15.71 12.42 10.68
N LYS A 114 15.47 13.42 11.52
CA LYS A 114 15.50 14.83 11.10
C LYS A 114 16.88 15.19 10.52
N GLY A 115 16.86 15.76 9.32
CA GLY A 115 18.10 16.15 8.59
C GLY A 115 18.77 15.01 7.83
N ARG A 116 18.16 13.81 7.80
CA ARG A 116 18.65 12.67 7.00
C ARG A 116 17.90 12.58 5.68
N HIS A 117 18.50 11.93 4.70
CA HIS A 117 17.80 11.53 3.47
C HIS A 117 16.91 10.33 3.75
N VAL A 118 15.66 10.45 3.36
CA VAL A 118 14.68 9.38 3.48
C VAL A 118 14.48 8.73 2.11
N LEU A 119 14.56 7.40 2.08
CA LEU A 119 14.27 6.60 0.89
C LEU A 119 12.91 5.95 1.03
N LEU A 120 12.08 6.08 0.02
CA LEU A 120 10.87 5.28 -0.17
C LEU A 120 11.22 4.08 -1.04
N ASN A 121 11.13 2.88 -0.46
CA ASN A 121 11.45 1.64 -1.14
C ASN A 121 10.15 0.90 -1.47
N PHE A 122 10.02 0.50 -2.73
CA PHE A 122 8.90 -0.30 -3.23
C PHE A 122 9.42 -1.65 -3.68
N GLY A 123 8.80 -2.74 -3.25
CA GLY A 123 9.14 -4.10 -3.66
C GLY A 123 8.75 -4.37 -5.11
N ALA A 124 7.54 -3.95 -5.47
CA ALA A 124 7.02 -3.92 -6.84
C ALA A 124 5.73 -3.08 -6.88
N VAL A 125 5.45 -2.47 -8.02
CA VAL A 125 4.17 -1.79 -8.30
C VAL A 125 3.83 -2.01 -9.77
N ASP A 126 2.78 -2.75 -10.06
CA ASP A 126 2.36 -3.08 -11.43
C ASP A 126 1.48 -1.96 -12.00
N ARG A 127 1.80 -1.48 -13.14
CA ARG A 127 2.97 -1.59 -14.03
C ARG A 127 3.62 -0.23 -14.21
N ILE A 128 2.82 0.84 -14.31
CA ILE A 128 3.29 2.23 -14.41
C ILE A 128 2.82 2.95 -13.15
N SER A 129 3.76 3.46 -12.39
CA SER A 129 3.47 4.12 -11.12
C SER A 129 4.01 5.54 -11.06
N SER A 130 3.26 6.42 -10.43
CA SER A 130 3.70 7.77 -10.05
C SER A 130 3.57 7.92 -8.55
N VAL A 131 4.62 8.38 -7.91
CA VAL A 131 4.68 8.53 -6.46
C VAL A 131 4.65 10.00 -6.09
N PHE A 132 3.79 10.32 -5.12
CA PHE A 132 3.62 11.68 -4.60
C PHE A 132 3.84 11.67 -3.10
N VAL A 133 4.53 12.67 -2.59
CA VAL A 133 4.71 12.92 -1.16
C VAL A 133 4.29 14.35 -0.86
N ASN A 134 3.40 14.52 0.11
CA ASN A 134 2.84 15.82 0.48
C ASN A 134 2.33 16.62 -0.74
N GLY A 135 1.66 15.93 -1.67
CA GLY A 135 1.10 16.52 -2.89
C GLY A 135 2.09 16.80 -4.03
N LYS A 136 3.38 16.55 -3.83
CA LYS A 136 4.43 16.73 -4.86
C LYS A 136 4.83 15.40 -5.47
N LYS A 137 4.95 15.35 -6.79
CA LYS A 137 5.45 14.18 -7.51
C LYS A 137 6.95 14.00 -7.24
N VAL A 138 7.33 12.86 -6.68
CA VAL A 138 8.73 12.54 -6.34
C VAL A 138 9.37 11.59 -7.35
N GLY A 139 8.59 10.87 -8.14
CA GLY A 139 9.11 10.02 -9.20
C GLY A 139 8.04 9.19 -9.89
N THR A 140 8.50 8.50 -10.93
CA THR A 140 7.73 7.51 -11.69
C THR A 140 8.57 6.25 -11.87
N HIS A 141 7.90 5.11 -12.01
CA HIS A 141 8.53 3.84 -12.33
C HIS A 141 7.67 3.06 -13.32
N THR A 142 8.34 2.32 -14.20
CA THR A 142 7.69 1.40 -15.13
C THR A 142 8.32 0.03 -14.98
N GLY A 143 7.51 -0.95 -14.60
CA GLY A 143 7.90 -2.33 -14.32
C GLY A 143 7.02 -2.89 -13.21
N GLY A 144 6.50 -4.12 -13.37
CA GLY A 144 5.57 -4.73 -12.41
C GLY A 144 6.24 -5.70 -11.42
N TYR A 145 7.49 -6.07 -11.67
CA TYR A 145 8.17 -7.14 -10.93
C TYR A 145 9.50 -6.73 -10.30
N ASP A 146 9.96 -5.53 -10.53
CA ASP A 146 11.24 -5.02 -10.04
C ASP A 146 11.06 -4.00 -8.92
N ALA A 147 11.99 -4.04 -7.96
CA ALA A 147 12.02 -3.10 -6.86
C ALA A 147 12.62 -1.77 -7.30
N PHE A 148 12.12 -0.68 -6.75
CA PHE A 148 12.67 0.65 -6.98
C PHE A 148 12.66 1.51 -5.70
N SER A 149 13.47 2.56 -5.72
CA SER A 149 13.60 3.48 -4.58
C SER A 149 13.57 4.93 -5.07
N LEU A 150 12.93 5.79 -4.29
CA LEU A 150 12.81 7.22 -4.56
C LEU A 150 13.29 8.02 -3.34
N TYR A 151 13.99 9.10 -3.59
CA TYR A 151 14.41 10.04 -2.54
C TYR A 151 13.30 11.04 -2.23
N TYR A 152 13.17 11.33 -0.93
CA TYR A 152 12.23 12.31 -0.42
C TYR A 152 12.93 13.21 0.61
#